data_2237eb16f020e9ffc817202e164a8fbc
#
_entry.id   2237eb16f020e9ffc817202e164a8fbc
#
_cell.length_a   1.000
_cell.length_b   1.000
_cell.length_c   1.000
_cell.angle_alpha   90.00
_cell.angle_beta   90.00
_cell.angle_gamma   90.00
#
_symmetry.space_group_name_H-M   'P 1'
#
loop_
_entity.id
_entity.type
_entity.pdbx_description
1 polymer ?
#
loop_
_entity_poly.entity_id
_entity_poly.type
_entity_poly.pdbx_seq_one_letter_code
_entity_poly.pdbx_strand_id
1 'polypeptide(L)'
;LAARQNKIMAVKIRLKRIGGKNDPVYRIVVADGRSPRDGKFIEELGTYHPQSKGKNFELNLERAKFWLEKGAQPSDTVASLIRRESRANATS
;
A
#
# COMPACT_ATOMS: atom_id res chain seq x y z
N LEU A 1 22.11 -15.08 -5.73
CA LEU A 1 21.03 -15.37 -4.79
C LEU A 1 20.70 -14.14 -3.95
N ALA A 2 21.74 -13.56 -3.37
CA ALA A 2 21.55 -12.37 -2.55
C ALA A 2 20.97 -11.22 -3.38
N ALA A 3 21.40 -11.12 -4.62
CA ALA A 3 20.92 -10.06 -5.50
C ALA A 3 19.42 -10.17 -5.76
N ARG A 4 18.93 -11.38 -5.91
CA ARG A 4 17.50 -11.58 -6.14
C ARG A 4 16.68 -11.24 -4.90
N GLN A 5 17.18 -11.63 -3.74
CA GLN A 5 16.53 -11.31 -2.48
C GLN A 5 16.49 -9.81 -2.25
N ASN A 6 17.61 -9.13 -2.55
CA ASN A 6 17.66 -7.68 -2.42
C ASN A 6 16.66 -7.00 -3.33
N LYS A 7 16.50 -7.55 -4.54
CA LYS A 7 15.55 -7.01 -5.49
C LYS A 7 14.13 -7.10 -4.98
N ILE A 8 13.76 -8.25 -4.42
CA ILE A 8 12.43 -8.44 -3.84
C ILE A 8 12.23 -7.53 -2.64
N MET A 9 13.25 -7.42 -1.80
CA MET A 9 13.17 -6.59 -0.60
C MET A 9 13.12 -5.10 -0.88
N ALA A 10 13.43 -4.69 -2.10
CA ALA A 10 13.34 -3.30 -2.48
C ALA A 10 11.92 -2.87 -2.83
N VAL A 11 10.99 -3.81 -2.95
CA VAL A 11 9.60 -3.49 -3.26
C VAL A 11 8.88 -3.05 -1.99
N LYS A 12 8.18 -1.93 -2.08
CA LYS A 12 7.48 -1.34 -0.94
C LYS A 12 6.02 -1.13 -1.27
N ILE A 13 5.16 -1.25 -0.27
CA ILE A 13 3.76 -0.86 -0.38
C ILE A 13 3.61 0.41 0.46
N ARG A 14 3.27 1.51 -0.19
CA ARG A 14 3.25 2.80 0.48
C ARG A 14 2.12 3.67 -0.03
N LEU A 15 1.90 4.79 0.64
CA LEU A 15 0.90 5.76 0.25
C LEU A 15 1.53 6.81 -0.65
N LYS A 16 0.81 7.17 -1.71
CA LYS A 16 1.20 8.25 -2.59
C LYS A 16 0.13 9.33 -2.50
N ARG A 17 0.53 10.54 -2.11
CA ARG A 17 -0.43 11.62 -1.97
C ARG A 17 -0.87 12.13 -3.34
N ILE A 18 -2.17 12.25 -3.52
CA ILE A 18 -2.75 12.73 -4.78
C ILE A 18 -3.78 13.84 -4.60
N GLY A 19 -4.16 14.14 -3.36
CA GLY A 19 -5.17 15.14 -3.10
C GLY A 19 -4.61 16.54 -3.01
N GLY A 20 -5.49 17.51 -2.85
CA GLY A 20 -5.13 18.89 -2.70
C GLY A 20 -4.66 19.24 -1.30
N LYS A 21 -4.45 20.53 -1.06
CA LYS A 21 -3.92 21.03 0.20
C LYS A 21 -4.76 20.65 1.41
N ASN A 22 -6.07 20.85 1.30
CA ASN A 22 -6.96 20.72 2.44
C ASN A 22 -7.74 19.42 2.45
N ASP A 23 -7.47 18.54 1.49
CA ASP A 23 -8.19 17.30 1.37
C ASP A 23 -7.22 16.21 0.96
N PRO A 24 -6.41 15.74 1.90
CA PRO A 24 -5.41 14.72 1.56
C PRO A 24 -6.08 13.41 1.18
N VAL A 25 -5.73 12.94 0.01
CA VAL A 25 -6.15 11.65 -0.52
C VAL A 25 -4.90 10.91 -0.92
N TYR A 26 -4.83 9.64 -0.60
CA TYR A 26 -3.66 8.84 -0.90
C TYR A 26 -4.05 7.62 -1.71
N ARG A 27 -3.14 7.20 -2.58
CA ARG A 27 -3.23 5.90 -3.23
C ARG A 27 -2.32 4.93 -2.51
N ILE A 28 -2.80 3.72 -2.36
CA ILE A 28 -1.98 2.63 -1.81
C ILE A 28 -1.32 1.97 -3.00
N VAL A 29 -0.01 2.10 -3.10
CA VAL A 29 0.71 1.66 -4.31
C VAL A 29 1.87 0.74 -3.94
N VAL A 30 2.17 -0.15 -4.88
CA VAL A 30 3.36 -0.99 -4.82
C VAL A 30 4.42 -0.33 -5.69
N ALA A 31 5.58 -0.08 -5.14
CA ALA A 31 6.64 0.62 -5.86
C ALA A 31 7.99 0.05 -5.51
N ASP A 32 8.94 0.20 -6.44
CA ASP A 32 10.33 -0.14 -6.19
C ASP A 32 10.88 0.88 -5.20
N GLY A 33 11.40 0.39 -4.09
CA GLY A 33 11.93 1.26 -3.04
C GLY A 33 13.09 2.11 -3.47
N ARG A 34 13.73 1.78 -4.59
CA ARG A 34 14.84 2.57 -5.12
C ARG A 34 14.39 3.64 -6.09
N SER A 35 13.12 3.64 -6.48
CA SER A 35 12.58 4.65 -7.38
C SER A 35 12.38 5.96 -6.63
N PRO A 36 12.50 7.11 -7.33
CA PRO A 36 12.18 8.39 -6.71
C PRO A 36 10.74 8.42 -6.25
N ARG A 37 10.46 9.32 -5.30
CA ARG A 37 9.12 9.47 -4.76
C ARG A 37 8.08 9.72 -5.84
N ASP A 38 8.44 10.50 -6.85
CA ASP A 38 7.56 10.83 -7.95
C ASP A 38 7.63 9.81 -9.07
N GLY A 39 8.39 8.75 -8.87
CA GLY A 39 8.57 7.72 -9.85
C GLY A 39 7.31 6.90 -10.05
N LYS A 40 7.36 6.08 -11.06
CA LYS A 40 6.24 5.22 -11.39
C LYS A 40 6.10 4.12 -10.35
N PHE A 41 4.87 3.77 -10.07
CA PHE A 41 4.60 2.63 -9.22
C PHE A 41 4.31 1.39 -10.08
N ILE A 42 4.40 0.22 -9.45
CA ILE A 42 4.19 -1.05 -10.13
C ILE A 42 2.70 -1.35 -10.26
N GLU A 43 1.98 -1.13 -9.18
CA GLU A 43 0.56 -1.46 -9.13
C GLU A 43 -0.13 -0.62 -8.08
N GLU A 44 -1.39 -0.27 -8.33
CA GLU A 44 -2.22 0.44 -7.35
C GLU A 44 -3.13 -0.56 -6.66
N LEU A 45 -3.13 -0.56 -5.33
CA LEU A 45 -3.92 -1.49 -4.55
C LEU A 45 -5.21 -0.90 -4.02
N GLY A 46 -5.30 0.42 -3.95
CA GLY A 46 -6.49 1.06 -3.41
C GLY A 46 -6.26 2.52 -3.10
N THR A 47 -7.16 3.07 -2.29
CA THR A 47 -7.12 4.48 -1.92
C THR A 47 -7.37 4.64 -0.43
N TYR A 48 -6.91 5.76 0.12
CA TYR A 48 -7.06 6.07 1.53
C TYR A 48 -7.43 7.54 1.67
N HIS A 49 -8.53 7.79 2.38
CA HIS A 49 -9.08 9.13 2.60
C HIS A 49 -9.14 9.39 4.11
N PRO A 50 -8.06 9.85 4.73
CA PRO A 50 -8.00 9.91 6.20
C PRO A 50 -9.05 10.82 6.83
N GLN A 51 -9.58 11.78 6.09
CA GLN A 51 -10.58 12.69 6.63
C GLN A 51 -12.02 12.23 6.39
N SER A 52 -12.23 11.14 5.68
CA SER A 52 -13.57 10.61 5.48
C SER A 52 -14.09 9.96 6.75
N LYS A 53 -15.40 10.09 6.96
CA LYS A 53 -16.07 9.41 8.06
C LYS A 53 -16.37 7.98 7.67
N GLY A 54 -16.42 7.11 8.69
CA GLY A 54 -16.69 5.71 8.44
C GLY A 54 -15.50 5.01 7.82
N LYS A 55 -15.77 4.12 6.88
CA LYS A 55 -14.68 3.42 6.20
C LYS A 55 -13.96 4.40 5.30
N ASN A 56 -12.74 4.71 5.63
CA ASN A 56 -11.99 5.76 4.95
C ASN A 56 -10.93 5.23 4.00
N PHE A 57 -11.02 3.96 3.62
CA PHE A 57 -10.07 3.39 2.68
C PHE A 57 -10.69 2.26 1.90
N GLU A 58 -10.12 1.99 0.74
CA GLU A 58 -10.42 0.81 -0.05
C GLU A 58 -9.11 0.12 -0.36
N LEU A 59 -9.09 -1.20 -0.27
CA LEU A 59 -7.88 -1.96 -0.46
C LEU A 59 -8.20 -3.30 -1.09
N ASN A 60 -7.49 -3.61 -2.17
CA ASN A 60 -7.57 -4.94 -2.77
C ASN A 60 -6.70 -5.88 -1.94
N LEU A 61 -7.32 -6.58 -1.02
CA LEU A 61 -6.60 -7.42 -0.06
C LEU A 61 -5.89 -8.58 -0.74
N GLU A 62 -6.48 -9.14 -1.78
CA GLU A 62 -5.85 -10.25 -2.50
C GLU A 62 -4.52 -9.83 -3.11
N ARG A 63 -4.50 -8.66 -3.74
CA ARG A 63 -3.26 -8.17 -4.34
C ARG A 63 -2.25 -7.76 -3.28
N ALA A 64 -2.73 -7.18 -2.19
CA ALA A 64 -1.84 -6.85 -1.09
C ALA A 64 -1.17 -8.09 -0.53
N LYS A 65 -1.92 -9.14 -0.31
CA LYS A 65 -1.37 -10.41 0.17
C LYS A 65 -0.37 -11.00 -0.82
N PHE A 66 -0.70 -10.92 -2.12
CA PHE A 66 0.20 -11.38 -3.15
C PHE A 66 1.57 -10.72 -3.03
N TRP A 67 1.57 -9.39 -2.89
CA TRP A 67 2.84 -8.67 -2.80
C TRP A 67 3.57 -8.92 -1.50
N LEU A 68 2.82 -9.08 -0.39
CA LEU A 68 3.44 -9.41 0.88
C LEU A 68 4.14 -10.78 0.82
N GLU A 69 3.53 -11.74 0.15
CA GLU A 69 4.15 -13.05 -0.05
C GLU A 69 5.40 -12.96 -0.90
N LYS A 70 5.47 -11.99 -1.78
CA LYS A 70 6.65 -11.76 -2.61
C LYS A 70 7.75 -10.99 -1.87
N GLY A 71 7.49 -10.59 -0.64
CA GLY A 71 8.49 -9.90 0.16
C GLY A 71 8.36 -8.39 0.18
N ALA A 72 7.27 -7.85 -0.37
CA ALA A 72 7.05 -6.41 -0.32
C ALA A 72 6.87 -5.95 1.11
N GLN A 73 7.42 -4.79 1.44
CA GLN A 73 7.37 -4.25 2.80
C GLN A 73 6.37 -3.10 2.87
N PRO A 74 5.29 -3.25 3.65
CA PRO A 74 4.33 -2.17 3.79
C PRO A 74 4.82 -1.11 4.77
N SER A 75 4.43 0.15 4.52
CA SER A 75 4.64 1.20 5.50
C SER A 75 3.75 0.93 6.71
N ASP A 76 4.02 1.63 7.82
CA ASP A 76 3.24 1.42 9.05
C ASP A 76 1.76 1.66 8.83
N THR A 77 1.42 2.73 8.11
CA THR A 77 0.03 3.05 7.83
C THR A 77 -0.61 1.97 6.96
N VAL A 78 0.08 1.54 5.91
CA VAL A 78 -0.44 0.51 5.02
C VAL A 78 -0.61 -0.80 5.77
N ALA A 79 0.34 -1.16 6.62
CA ALA A 79 0.22 -2.38 7.42
C ALA A 79 -1.03 -2.34 8.30
N SER A 80 -1.33 -1.18 8.86
CA SER A 80 -2.53 -0.99 9.67
C SER A 80 -3.79 -1.18 8.83
N LEU A 81 -3.81 -0.60 7.62
CA LEU A 81 -4.96 -0.73 6.73
C LEU A 81 -5.16 -2.18 6.31
N ILE A 82 -4.09 -2.88 6.03
CA ILE A 82 -4.17 -4.30 5.66
C ILE A 82 -4.79 -5.10 6.81
N ARG A 83 -4.37 -4.83 8.03
CA ARG A 83 -4.92 -5.53 9.19
C ARG A 83 -6.42 -5.24 9.37
N ARG A 84 -6.82 -4.00 9.17
CA ARG A 84 -8.24 -3.62 9.27
C ARG A 84 -9.09 -4.33 8.23
N GLU A 85 -8.61 -4.34 7.00
CA GLU A 85 -9.36 -4.99 5.93
C GLU A 85 -9.43 -6.50 6.13
N SER A 86 -8.34 -7.09 6.58
CA SER A 86 -8.30 -8.51 6.86
C SER A 86 -9.28 -8.88 7.96
N ARG A 87 -9.36 -8.04 8.99
CA ARG A 87 -10.29 -8.25 10.09
C ARG A 87 -11.74 -8.14 9.65
N ALA A 88 -12.02 -7.14 8.81
CA ALA A 88 -13.37 -6.94 8.29
C ALA A 88 -13.82 -8.14 7.47
N ASN A 89 -12.94 -8.68 6.64
CA ASN A 89 -13.25 -9.84 5.84
C ASN A 89 -13.44 -11.09 6.70
N ALA A 90 -12.68 -11.20 7.77
CA ALA A 90 -12.79 -12.36 8.66
C ALA A 90 -14.09 -12.35 9.44
N THR A 91 -14.64 -11.17 9.72
CA THR A 91 -15.88 -11.07 10.48
C THR A 91 -17.13 -11.12 9.61
N SER A 92 -16.96 -10.94 8.34
CA SER A 92 -18.10 -11.03 7.44
C SER A 92 -18.20 -12.42 6.82
#